data_405be00b2b75862c37296ac26dc47098
#
_entry.id   405be00b2b75862c37296ac26dc47098
#
_cell.length_a   1.000
_cell.length_b   1.000
_cell.length_c   1.000
_cell.angle_alpha   90.00
_cell.angle_beta   90.00
_cell.angle_gamma   90.00
#
_symmetry.space_group_name_H-M   'P 1'
#
loop_
_entity.id
_entity.type
_entity.pdbx_description
1 polymer ?
#
loop_
_entity_poly.entity_id
_entity_poly.type
_entity_poly.pdbx_seq_one_letter_code
_entity_poly.pdbx_strand_id
1 'polypeptide(L)'
;MNILDKIDGLEAKFHEVSLLITDPSVIADQARYVRLNRDYHDLERVLECARRYKKAVKDLQDAKDLFFNESDSEMKEMAKAEIDELEPQIPKLQEELKLQLLPQDPEDGKNVVMEIRGGTGGDEAAIFAGDLFRMYTKYFELKGFHYTVSSFTEGAAGGYKEIIFNVTGQNVYGTLKYESGVHRVQRVPVTETQGRVHTSAATVAVLPEADEFEVHINEGEIKWETFRSGGAGGQNVNKVESGVRLRYNWKNPNTGEVQEILIECTETRDQPKNKERALSRLRTQIYDKEHQKYIDDIAARRKTMVSTGDRSAKIRTYNYPQGRITDHRIGYTVYNLAAFMDGDIQGVIDALQVAENAERLKEANL
;
A
#
# COMPACT_ATOMS: atom_id res chain seq x y z
N MET A 1 -9.33 17.68 -23.25
CA MET A 1 -9.68 16.33 -23.73
C MET A 1 -11.02 15.99 -23.11
N ASN A 2 -12.03 15.66 -23.92
CA ASN A 2 -13.38 15.40 -23.39
C ASN A 2 -13.37 14.05 -22.64
N ILE A 3 -14.11 13.94 -21.52
CA ILE A 3 -14.23 12.69 -20.76
C ILE A 3 -14.69 11.54 -21.66
N LEU A 4 -15.56 11.82 -22.65
CA LEU A 4 -16.05 10.85 -23.62
C LEU A 4 -14.93 10.27 -24.48
N ASP A 5 -13.96 11.06 -24.91
CA ASP A 5 -12.80 10.58 -25.69
C ASP A 5 -11.92 9.60 -24.88
N LYS A 6 -11.83 9.82 -23.56
CA LYS A 6 -11.11 8.91 -22.65
C LYS A 6 -11.85 7.58 -22.49
N ILE A 7 -13.18 7.61 -22.43
CA ILE A 7 -14.01 6.39 -22.33
C ILE A 7 -13.81 5.48 -23.54
N ASP A 8 -13.83 6.05 -24.75
CA ASP A 8 -13.66 5.27 -25.99
C ASP A 8 -12.27 4.59 -26.02
N GLY A 9 -11.23 5.27 -25.53
CA GLY A 9 -9.90 4.67 -25.37
C GLY A 9 -9.85 3.52 -24.34
N LEU A 10 -10.63 3.62 -23.25
CA LEU A 10 -10.73 2.57 -22.25
C LEU A 10 -11.52 1.36 -22.76
N GLU A 11 -12.58 1.57 -23.55
CA GLU A 11 -13.32 0.48 -24.19
C GLU A 11 -12.43 -0.33 -25.14
N ALA A 12 -11.58 0.35 -25.93
CA ALA A 12 -10.61 -0.33 -26.79
C ALA A 12 -9.59 -1.15 -25.98
N LYS A 13 -9.05 -0.58 -24.89
CA LYS A 13 -8.11 -1.28 -24.00
C LYS A 13 -8.76 -2.47 -23.30
N PHE A 14 -10.01 -2.34 -22.86
CA PHE A 14 -10.75 -3.44 -22.25
C PHE A 14 -10.93 -4.61 -23.22
N HIS A 15 -11.26 -4.30 -24.46
CA HIS A 15 -11.39 -5.33 -25.50
C HIS A 15 -10.05 -6.04 -25.77
N GLU A 16 -8.94 -5.31 -25.84
CA GLU A 16 -7.59 -5.88 -25.96
C GLU A 16 -7.25 -6.81 -24.77
N VAL A 17 -7.45 -6.34 -23.53
CA VAL A 17 -7.18 -7.13 -22.33
C VAL A 17 -8.08 -8.38 -22.27
N SER A 18 -9.36 -8.27 -22.66
CA SER A 18 -10.28 -9.41 -22.70
C SER A 18 -9.85 -10.50 -23.67
N LEU A 19 -9.24 -10.13 -24.80
CA LEU A 19 -8.67 -11.07 -25.76
C LEU A 19 -7.38 -11.71 -25.21
N LEU A 20 -6.52 -10.93 -24.58
CA LEU A 20 -5.25 -11.41 -24.04
C LEU A 20 -5.45 -12.42 -22.90
N ILE A 21 -6.47 -12.26 -22.05
CA ILE A 21 -6.77 -13.20 -20.96
C ILE A 21 -7.15 -14.58 -21.49
N THR A 22 -7.73 -14.67 -22.67
CA THR A 22 -8.14 -15.93 -23.30
C THR A 22 -7.02 -16.61 -24.07
N ASP A 23 -5.86 -15.97 -24.23
CA ASP A 23 -4.72 -16.51 -24.95
C ASP A 23 -4.04 -17.65 -24.15
N PRO A 24 -3.89 -18.87 -24.71
CA PRO A 24 -3.23 -19.98 -24.05
C PRO A 24 -1.80 -19.67 -23.56
N SER A 25 -1.07 -18.80 -24.26
CA SER A 25 0.29 -18.39 -23.87
C SER A 25 0.30 -17.55 -22.60
N VAL A 26 -0.75 -16.75 -22.38
CA VAL A 26 -0.93 -15.92 -21.16
C VAL A 26 -1.40 -16.77 -19.99
N ILE A 27 -2.28 -17.75 -20.26
CA ILE A 27 -2.77 -18.68 -19.22
C ILE A 27 -1.62 -19.54 -18.67
N ALA A 28 -0.64 -19.88 -19.51
CA ALA A 28 0.55 -20.62 -19.09
C ALA A 28 1.51 -19.81 -18.19
N ASP A 29 1.48 -18.49 -18.28
CA ASP A 29 2.23 -17.56 -17.43
C ASP A 29 1.33 -17.03 -16.30
N GLN A 30 1.37 -17.67 -15.15
CA GLN A 30 0.48 -17.38 -14.02
C GLN A 30 0.65 -15.94 -13.51
N ALA A 31 1.86 -15.41 -13.49
CA ALA A 31 2.12 -14.04 -13.01
C ALA A 31 1.50 -13.00 -13.98
N ARG A 32 1.66 -13.22 -15.28
CA ARG A 32 1.07 -12.37 -16.32
C ARG A 32 -0.46 -12.48 -16.35
N TYR A 33 -0.99 -13.68 -16.18
CA TYR A 33 -2.44 -13.92 -16.10
C TYR A 33 -3.10 -13.19 -14.93
N VAL A 34 -2.53 -13.30 -13.72
CA VAL A 34 -3.04 -12.62 -12.51
C VAL A 34 -3.03 -11.09 -12.71
N ARG A 35 -1.97 -10.54 -13.29
CA ARG A 35 -1.88 -9.10 -13.58
C ARG A 35 -2.95 -8.64 -14.58
N LEU A 36 -3.09 -9.34 -15.70
CA LEU A 36 -4.10 -9.01 -16.72
C LEU A 36 -5.53 -9.18 -16.20
N ASN A 37 -5.78 -10.17 -15.33
CA ASN A 37 -7.08 -10.36 -14.71
C ASN A 37 -7.44 -9.23 -13.76
N ARG A 38 -6.47 -8.69 -13.02
CA ARG A 38 -6.66 -7.47 -12.22
C ARG A 38 -7.00 -6.28 -13.11
N ASP A 39 -6.20 -6.04 -14.15
CA ASP A 39 -6.43 -4.95 -15.12
C ASP A 39 -7.82 -5.07 -15.78
N TYR A 40 -8.28 -6.28 -16.07
CA TYR A 40 -9.61 -6.56 -16.59
C TYR A 40 -10.73 -6.10 -15.66
N HIS A 41 -10.67 -6.51 -14.39
CA HIS A 41 -11.69 -6.15 -13.40
C HIS A 41 -11.68 -4.64 -13.07
N ASP A 42 -10.51 -4.02 -13.05
CA ASP A 42 -10.41 -2.57 -12.84
C ASP A 42 -11.04 -1.81 -14.01
N LEU A 43 -10.75 -2.21 -15.25
CA LEU A 43 -11.36 -1.62 -16.45
C LEU A 43 -12.86 -1.88 -16.53
N GLU A 44 -13.34 -3.08 -16.17
CA GLU A 44 -14.76 -3.44 -16.15
C GLU A 44 -15.55 -2.50 -15.25
N ARG A 45 -15.06 -2.26 -14.04
CA ARG A 45 -15.70 -1.36 -13.06
C ARG A 45 -15.76 0.08 -13.56
N VAL A 46 -14.66 0.59 -14.15
CA VAL A 46 -14.62 1.93 -14.74
C VAL A 46 -15.60 2.06 -15.87
N LEU A 47 -15.66 1.05 -16.76
CA LEU A 47 -16.55 1.05 -17.92
C LEU A 47 -18.02 0.93 -17.54
N GLU A 48 -18.36 0.24 -16.45
CA GLU A 48 -19.72 0.20 -15.95
C GLU A 48 -20.20 1.60 -15.55
N CYS A 49 -19.38 2.35 -14.81
CA CYS A 49 -19.66 3.74 -14.44
C CYS A 49 -19.73 4.64 -15.70
N ALA A 50 -18.79 4.46 -16.64
CA ALA A 50 -18.74 5.20 -17.89
C ALA A 50 -19.99 4.99 -18.74
N ARG A 51 -20.49 3.76 -18.84
CA ARG A 51 -21.74 3.43 -19.56
C ARG A 51 -22.96 4.08 -18.92
N ARG A 52 -23.05 4.08 -17.59
CA ARG A 52 -24.12 4.79 -16.88
C ARG A 52 -24.10 6.29 -17.18
N TYR A 53 -22.92 6.90 -17.12
CA TYR A 53 -22.74 8.31 -17.47
C TYR A 53 -23.10 8.62 -18.92
N LYS A 54 -22.55 7.84 -19.87
CA LYS A 54 -22.83 8.00 -21.32
C LYS A 54 -24.32 7.86 -21.65
N LYS A 55 -24.98 6.90 -21.00
CA LYS A 55 -26.44 6.71 -21.12
C LYS A 55 -27.22 7.91 -20.57
N ALA A 56 -26.92 8.36 -19.34
CA ALA A 56 -27.61 9.49 -18.74
C ALA A 56 -27.46 10.79 -19.55
N VAL A 57 -26.25 11.04 -20.08
CA VAL A 57 -26.00 12.20 -20.97
C VAL A 57 -26.82 12.09 -22.27
N LYS A 58 -26.90 10.91 -22.86
CA LYS A 58 -27.68 10.69 -24.07
C LYS A 58 -29.18 10.84 -23.78
N ASP A 59 -29.70 10.18 -22.76
CA ASP A 59 -31.11 10.25 -22.37
C ASP A 59 -31.52 11.71 -22.08
N LEU A 60 -30.67 12.49 -21.39
CA LEU A 60 -30.93 13.93 -21.18
C LEU A 60 -30.95 14.72 -22.49
N GLN A 61 -30.07 14.42 -23.45
CA GLN A 61 -30.08 15.10 -24.76
C GLN A 61 -31.34 14.74 -25.52
N ASP A 62 -31.70 13.47 -25.57
CA ASP A 62 -32.91 12.98 -26.24
C ASP A 62 -34.18 13.61 -25.62
N ALA A 63 -34.26 13.72 -24.28
CA ALA A 63 -35.34 14.37 -23.58
C ALA A 63 -35.42 15.88 -23.88
N LYS A 64 -34.27 16.59 -23.94
CA LYS A 64 -34.22 18.01 -24.32
C LYS A 64 -34.66 18.20 -25.77
N ASP A 65 -34.23 17.36 -26.68
CA ASP A 65 -34.62 17.44 -28.10
C ASP A 65 -36.13 17.17 -28.24
N LEU A 66 -36.67 16.23 -27.50
CA LEU A 66 -38.14 15.98 -27.46
C LEU A 66 -38.89 17.19 -26.91
N PHE A 67 -38.47 17.77 -25.79
CA PHE A 67 -39.08 18.93 -25.18
C PHE A 67 -39.15 20.13 -26.10
N PHE A 68 -38.11 20.38 -26.89
CA PHE A 68 -38.01 21.52 -27.79
C PHE A 68 -38.76 21.30 -29.15
N ASN A 69 -38.77 20.08 -29.66
CA ASN A 69 -39.27 19.79 -31.01
C ASN A 69 -40.70 19.25 -31.05
N GLU A 70 -41.22 18.72 -29.93
CA GLU A 70 -42.55 18.14 -29.85
C GLU A 70 -43.64 19.22 -29.80
N SER A 71 -44.84 18.94 -30.33
CA SER A 71 -46.00 19.83 -30.27
C SER A 71 -47.01 19.44 -29.23
N ASP A 72 -47.02 18.17 -28.79
CA ASP A 72 -47.93 17.61 -27.80
C ASP A 72 -47.55 18.03 -26.39
N SER A 73 -48.54 18.57 -25.64
CA SER A 73 -48.34 19.06 -24.28
C SER A 73 -48.03 17.95 -23.28
N GLU A 74 -48.62 16.76 -23.42
CA GLU A 74 -48.36 15.62 -22.51
C GLU A 74 -46.94 15.10 -22.72
N MET A 75 -46.49 14.97 -23.96
CA MET A 75 -45.14 14.58 -24.29
C MET A 75 -44.11 15.56 -23.76
N LYS A 76 -44.36 16.87 -23.83
CA LYS A 76 -43.51 17.90 -23.25
C LYS A 76 -43.43 17.82 -21.72
N GLU A 77 -44.52 17.55 -21.04
CA GLU A 77 -44.52 17.38 -19.58
C GLU A 77 -43.70 16.16 -19.17
N MET A 78 -43.83 15.04 -19.89
CA MET A 78 -43.03 13.86 -19.66
C MET A 78 -41.55 14.13 -19.87
N ALA A 79 -41.18 14.75 -21.00
CA ALA A 79 -39.78 15.14 -21.31
C ALA A 79 -39.21 16.10 -20.26
N LYS A 80 -40.01 17.04 -19.77
CA LYS A 80 -39.60 17.95 -18.70
C LYS A 80 -39.35 17.22 -17.38
N ALA A 81 -40.22 16.28 -16.99
CA ALA A 81 -40.02 15.47 -15.78
C ALA A 81 -38.74 14.64 -15.86
N GLU A 82 -38.44 14.08 -17.04
CA GLU A 82 -37.19 13.32 -17.27
C GLU A 82 -35.95 14.23 -17.23
N ILE A 83 -36.00 15.43 -17.79
CA ILE A 83 -34.93 16.44 -17.68
C ILE A 83 -34.66 16.79 -16.21
N ASP A 84 -35.77 17.11 -15.44
CA ASP A 84 -35.63 17.47 -14.04
C ASP A 84 -35.06 16.34 -13.15
N GLU A 85 -35.24 15.08 -13.56
CA GLU A 85 -34.64 13.91 -12.89
C GLU A 85 -33.19 13.69 -13.29
N LEU A 86 -32.84 13.76 -14.58
CA LEU A 86 -31.50 13.43 -15.09
C LEU A 86 -30.48 14.55 -14.88
N GLU A 87 -30.90 15.82 -15.00
CA GLU A 87 -29.97 16.96 -14.91
C GLU A 87 -29.16 17.01 -13.61
N PRO A 88 -29.72 16.74 -12.39
CA PRO A 88 -28.95 16.70 -11.16
C PRO A 88 -28.12 15.41 -10.99
N GLN A 89 -28.38 14.35 -11.77
CA GLN A 89 -27.64 13.09 -11.70
C GLN A 89 -26.31 13.15 -12.47
N ILE A 90 -26.27 13.88 -13.59
CA ILE A 90 -25.10 13.96 -14.48
C ILE A 90 -23.84 14.46 -13.75
N PRO A 91 -23.86 15.56 -12.98
CA PRO A 91 -22.68 16.00 -12.23
C PRO A 91 -22.16 14.94 -11.25
N LYS A 92 -23.05 14.22 -10.58
CA LYS A 92 -22.69 13.15 -9.65
C LYS A 92 -22.04 11.95 -10.35
N LEU A 93 -22.63 11.51 -11.46
CA LEU A 93 -22.05 10.44 -12.29
C LEU A 93 -20.71 10.84 -12.91
N GLN A 94 -20.57 12.11 -13.28
CA GLN A 94 -19.31 12.64 -13.80
C GLN A 94 -18.21 12.64 -12.73
N GLU A 95 -18.54 13.02 -11.50
CA GLU A 95 -17.61 13.02 -10.38
C GLU A 95 -17.22 11.59 -9.98
N GLU A 96 -18.20 10.67 -9.90
CA GLU A 96 -17.96 9.24 -9.69
C GLU A 96 -17.02 8.67 -10.76
N LEU A 97 -17.28 8.97 -12.03
CA LEU A 97 -16.44 8.52 -13.14
C LEU A 97 -15.03 9.08 -13.07
N LYS A 98 -14.87 10.36 -12.73
CA LYS A 98 -13.56 10.98 -12.55
C LYS A 98 -12.75 10.29 -11.46
N LEU A 99 -13.38 9.95 -10.34
CA LEU A 99 -12.74 9.19 -9.26
C LEU A 99 -12.32 7.78 -9.69
N GLN A 100 -13.16 7.11 -10.47
CA GLN A 100 -12.85 5.78 -11.01
C GLN A 100 -11.73 5.79 -12.06
N LEU A 101 -11.54 6.93 -12.75
CA LEU A 101 -10.46 7.11 -13.75
C LEU A 101 -9.08 7.35 -13.10
N LEU A 102 -9.03 7.64 -11.81
CA LEU A 102 -7.76 7.76 -11.11
C LEU A 102 -7.08 6.38 -11.02
N PRO A 103 -5.79 6.30 -11.38
CA PRO A 103 -5.06 5.04 -11.22
C PRO A 103 -5.06 4.64 -9.74
N GLN A 104 -5.52 3.43 -9.45
CA GLN A 104 -5.45 2.89 -8.09
C GLN A 104 -3.99 2.59 -7.73
N ASP A 105 -3.64 2.85 -6.48
CA ASP A 105 -2.35 2.45 -5.97
C ASP A 105 -2.32 0.91 -5.82
N PRO A 106 -1.42 0.21 -6.50
CA PRO A 106 -1.33 -1.25 -6.41
C PRO A 106 -1.03 -1.73 -4.98
N GLU A 107 -0.51 -0.87 -4.12
CA GLU A 107 -0.25 -1.19 -2.72
C GLU A 107 -1.50 -1.10 -1.84
N ASP A 108 -2.56 -0.37 -2.23
CA ASP A 108 -3.76 -0.17 -1.42
C ASP A 108 -4.44 -1.48 -0.98
N GLY A 109 -4.40 -2.51 -1.83
CA GLY A 109 -4.95 -3.85 -1.53
C GLY A 109 -4.11 -4.72 -0.61
N LYS A 110 -2.89 -4.30 -0.25
CA LYS A 110 -1.97 -5.09 0.58
C LYS A 110 -2.38 -5.06 2.06
N ASN A 111 -1.97 -6.10 2.76
CA ASN A 111 -1.92 -6.09 4.22
C ASN A 111 -0.89 -5.09 4.72
N VAL A 112 -0.89 -4.77 6.00
CA VAL A 112 0.04 -3.79 6.57
C VAL A 112 0.77 -4.32 7.78
N VAL A 113 1.98 -3.81 7.96
CA VAL A 113 2.71 -3.84 9.22
C VAL A 113 2.57 -2.46 9.84
N MET A 114 1.90 -2.39 11.01
CA MET A 114 1.78 -1.16 11.79
C MET A 114 2.77 -1.15 12.93
N GLU A 115 3.39 0.00 13.12
CA GLU A 115 4.27 0.25 14.24
C GLU A 115 3.82 1.52 14.98
N ILE A 116 3.67 1.43 16.29
CA ILE A 116 3.37 2.56 17.15
C ILE A 116 4.50 2.70 18.15
N ARG A 117 5.09 3.88 18.25
CA ARG A 117 6.15 4.19 19.21
C ARG A 117 5.82 5.41 20.06
N GLY A 118 6.11 5.34 21.34
CA GLY A 118 6.18 6.52 22.18
C GLY A 118 7.28 7.46 21.70
N GLY A 119 6.91 8.73 21.44
CA GLY A 119 7.84 9.80 21.04
C GLY A 119 8.22 10.69 22.22
N THR A 120 8.19 12.01 21.99
CA THR A 120 8.49 13.00 23.04
C THR A 120 7.42 13.00 24.12
N GLY A 121 7.78 12.79 25.38
CA GLY A 121 6.85 12.82 26.52
C GLY A 121 7.10 11.77 27.60
N GLY A 122 8.17 10.95 27.46
CA GLY A 122 8.53 9.93 28.45
C GLY A 122 7.43 8.88 28.63
N ASP A 123 7.10 8.56 29.88
CA ASP A 123 6.10 7.53 30.22
C ASP A 123 4.71 7.85 29.66
N GLU A 124 4.32 9.13 29.61
CA GLU A 124 3.05 9.55 29.04
C GLU A 124 2.94 9.26 27.53
N ALA A 125 4.06 9.37 26.80
CA ALA A 125 4.10 9.00 25.38
C ALA A 125 3.90 7.49 25.19
N ALA A 126 4.44 6.67 26.09
CA ALA A 126 4.23 5.22 26.06
C ALA A 126 2.78 4.83 26.39
N ILE A 127 2.16 5.50 27.38
CA ILE A 127 0.75 5.31 27.72
C ILE A 127 -0.13 5.73 26.52
N PHE A 128 0.16 6.86 25.89
CA PHE A 128 -0.59 7.31 24.72
C PHE A 128 -0.42 6.37 23.52
N ALA A 129 0.76 5.78 23.30
CA ALA A 129 0.94 4.74 22.30
C ALA A 129 0.04 3.52 22.56
N GLY A 130 -0.14 3.14 23.82
CA GLY A 130 -1.10 2.11 24.24
C GLY A 130 -2.56 2.49 23.95
N ASP A 131 -2.93 3.76 24.18
CA ASP A 131 -4.26 4.27 23.86
C ASP A 131 -4.53 4.26 22.35
N LEU A 132 -3.55 4.63 21.53
CA LEU A 132 -3.65 4.55 20.07
C LEU A 132 -3.79 3.10 19.59
N PHE A 133 -3.02 2.17 20.15
CA PHE A 133 -3.16 0.75 19.85
C PHE A 133 -4.58 0.26 20.17
N ARG A 134 -5.12 0.59 21.35
CA ARG A 134 -6.50 0.25 21.70
C ARG A 134 -7.52 0.87 20.74
N MET A 135 -7.35 2.13 20.36
CA MET A 135 -8.21 2.80 19.38
C MET A 135 -8.21 2.05 18.03
N TYR A 136 -7.04 1.69 17.50
CA TYR A 136 -6.96 0.94 16.25
C TYR A 136 -7.54 -0.46 16.36
N THR A 137 -7.31 -1.19 17.45
CA THR A 137 -7.89 -2.52 17.63
C THR A 137 -9.43 -2.48 17.63
N LYS A 138 -10.03 -1.47 18.25
CA LYS A 138 -11.47 -1.23 18.19
C LYS A 138 -11.95 -0.93 16.77
N TYR A 139 -11.22 -0.10 16.04
CA TYR A 139 -11.52 0.17 14.64
C TYR A 139 -11.43 -1.11 13.78
N PHE A 140 -10.43 -1.96 14.02
CA PHE A 140 -10.31 -3.23 13.29
C PHE A 140 -11.50 -4.16 13.54
N GLU A 141 -11.96 -4.26 14.80
CA GLU A 141 -13.19 -4.99 15.12
C GLU A 141 -14.40 -4.49 14.33
N LEU A 142 -14.58 -3.16 14.21
CA LEU A 142 -15.66 -2.53 13.44
C LEU A 142 -15.56 -2.80 11.94
N LYS A 143 -14.33 -2.89 11.39
CA LYS A 143 -14.08 -3.12 9.96
C LYS A 143 -13.95 -4.59 9.58
N GLY A 144 -13.89 -5.51 10.54
CA GLY A 144 -13.63 -6.93 10.29
C GLY A 144 -12.19 -7.19 9.87
N PHE A 145 -11.24 -6.31 10.23
CA PHE A 145 -9.83 -6.56 10.04
C PHE A 145 -9.29 -7.46 11.15
N HIS A 146 -8.33 -8.30 10.80
CA HIS A 146 -7.64 -9.14 11.77
C HIS A 146 -6.26 -8.58 12.04
N TYR A 147 -5.81 -8.64 13.30
CA TYR A 147 -4.46 -8.22 13.64
C TYR A 147 -3.73 -9.27 14.46
N THR A 148 -2.40 -9.31 14.32
CA THR A 148 -1.51 -10.18 15.07
C THR A 148 -0.31 -9.38 15.56
N VAL A 149 -0.08 -9.36 16.86
CA VAL A 149 1.07 -8.67 17.44
C VAL A 149 2.34 -9.45 17.16
N SER A 150 3.31 -8.80 16.51
CA SER A 150 4.61 -9.39 16.15
C SER A 150 5.65 -9.18 17.24
N SER A 151 5.73 -7.97 17.79
CA SER A 151 6.63 -7.64 18.90
C SER A 151 6.14 -6.41 19.66
N PHE A 152 6.52 -6.31 20.94
CA PHE A 152 6.26 -5.12 21.74
C PHE A 152 7.30 -4.92 22.82
N THR A 153 7.46 -3.67 23.25
CA THR A 153 8.25 -3.28 24.41
C THR A 153 7.37 -2.43 25.32
N GLU A 154 7.13 -2.88 26.54
CA GLU A 154 6.28 -2.16 27.50
C GLU A 154 6.94 -0.88 28.01
N GLY A 155 6.12 0.11 28.31
CA GLY A 155 6.52 1.32 29.02
C GLY A 155 6.68 1.07 30.52
N ALA A 156 7.54 1.83 31.20
CA ALA A 156 7.78 1.67 32.64
C ALA A 156 6.53 1.97 33.49
N ALA A 157 5.68 2.90 33.03
CA ALA A 157 4.42 3.27 33.69
C ALA A 157 3.18 2.69 33.00
N GLY A 158 3.35 1.66 32.15
CA GLY A 158 2.32 1.06 31.31
C GLY A 158 2.36 1.58 29.89
N GLY A 159 1.47 1.06 29.04
CA GLY A 159 1.48 1.31 27.61
C GLY A 159 2.68 0.67 26.90
N TYR A 160 3.05 1.20 25.72
CA TYR A 160 4.10 0.63 24.90
C TYR A 160 5.16 1.68 24.53
N LYS A 161 6.43 1.38 24.77
CA LYS A 161 7.53 2.12 24.14
C LYS A 161 7.51 1.91 22.64
N GLU A 162 7.22 0.67 22.25
CA GLU A 162 7.06 0.24 20.87
C GLU A 162 6.10 -0.95 20.80
N ILE A 163 5.22 -0.97 19.82
CA ILE A 163 4.43 -2.14 19.47
C ILE A 163 4.35 -2.26 17.94
N ILE A 164 4.61 -3.48 17.45
CA ILE A 164 4.56 -3.83 16.02
C ILE A 164 3.56 -4.95 15.84
N PHE A 165 2.65 -4.78 14.90
CA PHE A 165 1.61 -5.75 14.61
C PHE A 165 1.23 -5.75 13.14
N ASN A 166 0.85 -6.91 12.63
CA ASN A 166 0.37 -7.10 11.27
C ASN A 166 -1.15 -6.96 11.25
N VAL A 167 -1.70 -6.32 10.21
CA VAL A 167 -3.15 -6.18 10.02
C VAL A 167 -3.50 -6.74 8.64
N THR A 168 -4.48 -7.65 8.61
CA THR A 168 -4.93 -8.33 7.39
C THR A 168 -6.42 -8.09 7.15
N GLY A 169 -6.81 -7.98 5.87
CA GLY A 169 -8.19 -7.71 5.47
C GLY A 169 -8.27 -7.18 4.04
N GLN A 170 -9.42 -6.64 3.67
CA GLN A 170 -9.59 -6.01 2.36
C GLN A 170 -9.19 -4.54 2.39
N ASN A 171 -8.34 -4.11 1.44
CA ASN A 171 -7.92 -2.71 1.26
C ASN A 171 -7.38 -2.07 2.55
N VAL A 172 -6.58 -2.84 3.30
CA VAL A 172 -6.09 -2.42 4.62
C VAL A 172 -5.12 -1.26 4.48
N TYR A 173 -4.14 -1.38 3.56
CA TYR A 173 -3.19 -0.30 3.34
C TYR A 173 -3.86 0.96 2.81
N GLY A 174 -4.74 0.84 1.81
CA GLY A 174 -5.49 1.97 1.27
C GLY A 174 -6.33 2.72 2.31
N THR A 175 -6.76 2.01 3.37
CA THR A 175 -7.51 2.61 4.48
C THR A 175 -6.59 3.23 5.53
N LEU A 176 -5.53 2.52 5.94
CA LEU A 176 -4.71 2.89 7.10
C LEU A 176 -3.51 3.78 6.76
N LYS A 177 -3.10 3.89 5.50
CA LYS A 177 -1.94 4.70 5.07
C LYS A 177 -1.99 6.15 5.58
N TYR A 178 -3.20 6.69 5.74
CA TYR A 178 -3.42 8.05 6.26
C TYR A 178 -3.11 8.22 7.74
N GLU A 179 -2.97 7.12 8.48
CA GLU A 179 -2.65 7.16 9.91
C GLU A 179 -1.14 7.30 10.18
N SER A 180 -0.30 7.18 9.14
CA SER A 180 1.15 7.35 9.28
C SER A 180 1.54 8.78 9.62
N GLY A 181 2.29 8.95 10.72
CA GLY A 181 2.81 10.24 11.14
C GLY A 181 2.91 10.41 12.64
N VAL A 182 3.02 11.66 13.09
CA VAL A 182 3.13 12.04 14.50
C VAL A 182 1.77 12.41 15.05
N HIS A 183 1.31 11.68 16.05
CA HIS A 183 0.08 11.92 16.80
C HIS A 183 0.42 12.64 18.11
N ARG A 184 -0.21 13.77 18.38
CA ARG A 184 0.03 14.60 19.54
C ARG A 184 -1.14 14.56 20.52
N VAL A 185 -0.88 14.28 21.79
CA VAL A 185 -1.89 14.32 22.83
C VAL A 185 -1.66 15.52 23.76
N GLN A 186 -2.75 16.16 24.16
CA GLN A 186 -2.80 17.21 25.18
C GLN A 186 -3.78 16.77 26.25
N ARG A 187 -3.25 16.35 27.41
CA ARG A 187 -4.03 15.96 28.58
C ARG A 187 -3.20 16.12 29.88
N VAL A 188 -3.86 15.99 31.00
CA VAL A 188 -3.17 15.83 32.29
C VAL A 188 -2.71 14.39 32.37
N PRO A 189 -1.40 14.10 32.41
CA PRO A 189 -0.90 12.73 32.53
C PRO A 189 -1.33 12.06 33.83
N VAL A 190 -1.48 10.74 33.81
CA VAL A 190 -1.74 9.96 35.03
C VAL A 190 -0.61 10.14 36.08
N THR A 191 0.60 10.42 35.60
CA THR A 191 1.81 10.65 36.42
C THR A 191 1.93 12.09 36.96
N GLU A 192 1.05 13.02 36.56
CA GLU A 192 1.10 14.43 36.95
C GLU A 192 0.25 14.68 38.20
N THR A 193 0.88 15.15 39.27
CA THR A 193 0.24 15.36 40.56
C THR A 193 -0.36 16.76 40.75
N GLN A 194 0.06 17.75 39.94
CA GLN A 194 -0.36 19.14 40.04
C GLN A 194 -1.47 19.55 39.03
N GLY A 195 -2.01 18.59 38.29
CA GLY A 195 -3.10 18.82 37.35
C GLY A 195 -2.73 19.62 36.12
N ARG A 196 -1.44 19.74 35.78
CA ARG A 196 -0.97 20.49 34.61
C ARG A 196 -1.18 19.67 33.31
N VAL A 197 -1.67 20.36 32.27
CA VAL A 197 -1.80 19.76 30.94
C VAL A 197 -0.41 19.63 30.30
N HIS A 198 -0.03 18.41 29.96
CA HIS A 198 1.20 18.13 29.20
C HIS A 198 0.89 17.85 27.75
N THR A 199 1.90 18.04 26.93
CA THR A 199 1.86 17.71 25.50
C THR A 199 2.86 16.60 25.22
N SER A 200 2.35 15.42 24.86
CA SER A 200 3.15 14.26 24.47
C SER A 200 2.86 13.85 23.03
N ALA A 201 3.71 13.04 22.45
CA ALA A 201 3.57 12.57 21.09
C ALA A 201 3.88 11.07 21.00
N ALA A 202 3.18 10.40 20.10
CA ALA A 202 3.49 9.05 19.63
C ALA A 202 3.56 9.04 18.11
N THR A 203 4.32 8.13 17.55
CA THR A 203 4.47 7.98 16.10
C THR A 203 3.79 6.71 15.64
N VAL A 204 3.09 6.79 14.53
CA VAL A 204 2.46 5.66 13.86
C VAL A 204 3.11 5.52 12.48
N ALA A 205 3.61 4.35 12.16
CA ALA A 205 4.06 4.00 10.82
C ALA A 205 3.17 2.87 10.28
N VAL A 206 2.65 3.05 9.08
CA VAL A 206 1.83 2.06 8.36
C VAL A 206 2.60 1.69 7.09
N LEU A 207 3.09 0.48 7.03
CA LEU A 207 3.91 -0.02 5.93
C LEU A 207 3.16 -1.14 5.22
N PRO A 208 3.11 -1.17 3.89
CA PRO A 208 2.52 -2.29 3.17
C PRO A 208 3.35 -3.55 3.41
N GLU A 209 2.67 -4.70 3.55
CA GLU A 209 3.32 -5.99 3.65
C GLU A 209 4.10 -6.28 2.37
N ALA A 210 5.33 -6.78 2.52
CA ALA A 210 6.14 -7.16 1.38
C ALA A 210 5.61 -8.40 0.68
N ASP A 211 5.76 -8.41 -0.62
CA ASP A 211 5.63 -9.64 -1.38
C ASP A 211 6.82 -10.56 -1.06
N GLU A 212 6.60 -11.89 -1.03
CA GLU A 212 7.69 -12.85 -0.87
C GLU A 212 8.71 -12.70 -2.01
N PHE A 213 10.00 -12.67 -1.64
CA PHE A 213 11.06 -12.58 -2.63
C PHE A 213 11.30 -13.95 -3.29
N GLU A 214 10.93 -14.08 -4.54
CA GLU A 214 11.39 -15.21 -5.36
C GLU A 214 12.74 -14.87 -5.99
N VAL A 215 13.78 -15.59 -5.57
CA VAL A 215 15.11 -15.47 -6.18
C VAL A 215 15.13 -16.26 -7.47
N HIS A 216 15.00 -15.56 -8.60
CA HIS A 216 15.16 -16.15 -9.92
C HIS A 216 16.62 -16.11 -10.35
N ILE A 217 17.27 -17.27 -10.44
CA ILE A 217 18.63 -17.42 -10.95
C ILE A 217 18.54 -18.01 -12.36
N ASN A 218 19.07 -17.27 -13.33
CA ASN A 218 19.24 -17.80 -14.66
C ASN A 218 20.51 -18.68 -14.68
N GLU A 219 20.34 -19.98 -14.61
CA GLU A 219 21.45 -20.93 -14.59
C GLU A 219 22.35 -20.86 -15.84
N GLY A 220 21.80 -20.36 -16.98
CA GLY A 220 22.55 -20.15 -18.22
C GLY A 220 23.58 -19.03 -18.15
N GLU A 221 23.46 -18.11 -17.19
CA GLU A 221 24.40 -17.00 -16.98
C GLU A 221 25.51 -17.33 -15.97
N ILE A 222 25.44 -18.51 -15.35
CA ILE A 222 26.43 -18.96 -14.39
C ILE A 222 27.66 -19.47 -15.12
N LYS A 223 28.81 -18.84 -14.83
CA LYS A 223 30.11 -19.34 -15.31
C LYS A 223 30.72 -20.27 -14.28
N TRP A 224 30.96 -21.49 -14.69
CA TRP A 224 31.50 -22.54 -13.87
C TRP A 224 32.99 -22.73 -14.19
N GLU A 225 33.83 -22.74 -13.17
CA GLU A 225 35.24 -23.10 -13.24
C GLU A 225 35.51 -24.25 -12.26
N THR A 226 36.30 -25.25 -12.70
CA THR A 226 36.75 -26.32 -11.82
C THR A 226 38.20 -26.13 -11.49
N PHE A 227 38.57 -26.43 -10.28
CA PHE A 227 39.94 -26.31 -9.82
C PHE A 227 40.31 -27.43 -8.83
N ARG A 228 41.59 -27.60 -8.62
CA ARG A 228 42.10 -28.59 -7.67
C ARG A 228 41.96 -28.04 -6.25
N SER A 229 41.24 -28.75 -5.39
CA SER A 229 41.14 -28.37 -3.99
C SER A 229 42.46 -28.57 -3.29
N GLY A 230 43.08 -27.51 -2.80
CA GLY A 230 44.30 -27.57 -2.00
C GLY A 230 44.01 -28.18 -0.63
N GLY A 231 44.89 -29.08 -0.15
CA GLY A 231 44.77 -29.67 1.18
C GLY A 231 45.87 -30.72 1.43
N ALA A 232 46.15 -31.01 2.69
CA ALA A 232 47.10 -32.09 3.06
C ALA A 232 46.45 -33.46 2.79
N GLY A 233 46.92 -34.18 1.77
CA GLY A 233 46.54 -35.57 1.56
C GLY A 233 46.67 -36.08 0.13
N GLY A 234 47.26 -37.23 -0.04
CA GLY A 234 47.23 -38.30 -1.03
C GLY A 234 47.20 -37.96 -2.54
N GLN A 235 47.54 -38.95 -3.37
CA GLN A 235 47.63 -38.84 -4.85
C GLN A 235 46.30 -38.34 -5.54
N ASN A 236 45.15 -38.51 -4.92
CA ASN A 236 43.87 -38.08 -5.49
C ASN A 236 43.61 -36.56 -5.43
N VAL A 237 44.09 -35.86 -4.40
CA VAL A 237 43.91 -34.39 -4.24
C VAL A 237 44.63 -33.63 -5.35
N ASN A 238 45.75 -34.18 -5.84
CA ASN A 238 46.58 -33.55 -6.88
C ASN A 238 46.16 -33.90 -8.32
N LYS A 239 45.24 -34.87 -8.50
CA LYS A 239 44.82 -35.35 -9.83
C LYS A 239 43.34 -35.00 -10.16
N VAL A 240 42.49 -34.82 -9.16
CA VAL A 240 41.05 -34.64 -9.38
C VAL A 240 40.66 -33.19 -9.09
N GLU A 241 40.00 -32.54 -10.04
CA GLU A 241 39.47 -31.17 -9.91
C GLU A 241 38.07 -31.25 -9.25
N SER A 242 38.04 -31.43 -7.94
CA SER A 242 36.79 -31.48 -7.16
C SER A 242 36.29 -30.12 -6.70
N GLY A 243 37.17 -29.12 -6.65
CA GLY A 243 36.78 -27.74 -6.30
C GLY A 243 36.01 -27.09 -7.44
N VAL A 244 34.98 -26.36 -7.07
CA VAL A 244 34.11 -25.65 -8.00
C VAL A 244 34.08 -24.17 -7.64
N ARG A 245 34.26 -23.33 -8.65
CA ARG A 245 34.12 -21.89 -8.58
C ARG A 245 32.96 -21.49 -9.48
N LEU A 246 32.02 -20.71 -8.92
CA LEU A 246 30.85 -20.17 -9.59
C LEU A 246 31.02 -18.66 -9.68
N ARG A 247 30.83 -18.09 -10.87
CA ARG A 247 30.73 -16.66 -11.08
C ARG A 247 29.35 -16.35 -11.66
N TYR A 248 28.65 -15.40 -11.04
CA TYR A 248 27.33 -14.95 -11.45
C TYR A 248 27.28 -13.42 -11.43
N ASN A 249 26.83 -12.82 -12.51
CA ASN A 249 26.62 -11.39 -12.60
C ASN A 249 25.21 -11.07 -12.16
N TRP A 250 25.05 -10.78 -10.86
CA TRP A 250 23.76 -10.33 -10.34
C TRP A 250 23.51 -8.90 -10.76
N LYS A 251 22.38 -8.68 -11.43
CA LYS A 251 21.92 -7.36 -11.81
C LYS A 251 20.89 -6.89 -10.78
N ASN A 252 21.18 -5.76 -10.14
CA ASN A 252 20.27 -5.14 -9.20
C ASN A 252 18.98 -4.73 -9.95
N PRO A 253 17.78 -5.26 -9.58
CA PRO A 253 16.56 -5.01 -10.34
C PRO A 253 16.12 -3.53 -10.32
N ASN A 254 16.55 -2.73 -9.33
CA ASN A 254 16.13 -1.33 -9.20
C ASN A 254 17.15 -0.33 -9.76
N THR A 255 18.46 -0.54 -9.50
CA THR A 255 19.51 0.39 -9.96
C THR A 255 20.10 -0.01 -11.30
N GLY A 256 19.89 -1.26 -11.74
CA GLY A 256 20.50 -1.81 -12.94
C GLY A 256 22.01 -2.08 -12.80
N GLU A 257 22.60 -1.81 -11.63
CA GLU A 257 24.01 -2.08 -11.36
C GLU A 257 24.29 -3.59 -11.40
N VAL A 258 25.38 -3.96 -12.06
CA VAL A 258 25.82 -5.34 -12.17
C VAL A 258 26.93 -5.59 -11.16
N GLN A 259 26.73 -6.58 -10.28
CA GLN A 259 27.72 -7.01 -9.31
C GLN A 259 28.09 -8.47 -9.55
N GLU A 260 29.40 -8.74 -9.71
CA GLU A 260 29.90 -10.11 -9.81
C GLU A 260 29.88 -10.78 -8.43
N ILE A 261 29.23 -11.92 -8.34
CA ILE A 261 29.22 -12.80 -7.17
C ILE A 261 30.13 -13.98 -7.49
N LEU A 262 31.15 -14.17 -6.66
CA LEU A 262 32.10 -15.28 -6.75
C LEU A 262 31.88 -16.23 -5.56
N ILE A 263 31.64 -17.51 -5.84
CA ILE A 263 31.47 -18.53 -4.82
C ILE A 263 32.41 -19.69 -5.11
N GLU A 264 33.18 -20.08 -4.12
CA GLU A 264 34.03 -21.25 -4.16
C GLU A 264 33.52 -22.34 -3.22
N CYS A 265 33.48 -23.58 -3.67
CA CYS A 265 33.10 -24.72 -2.88
C CYS A 265 34.06 -25.88 -3.05
N THR A 266 34.72 -26.28 -1.93
CA THR A 266 35.69 -27.34 -1.87
C THR A 266 35.40 -28.37 -0.76
N GLU A 267 34.18 -28.33 -0.20
CA GLU A 267 33.82 -29.06 1.03
C GLU A 267 33.77 -30.59 0.84
N THR A 268 33.48 -31.02 -0.37
CA THR A 268 33.36 -32.45 -0.65
C THR A 268 34.38 -32.87 -1.73
N ARG A 269 34.65 -34.18 -1.78
CA ARG A 269 35.46 -34.77 -2.86
C ARG A 269 34.70 -34.97 -4.16
N ASP A 270 33.40 -34.72 -4.13
CA ASP A 270 32.43 -34.93 -5.21
C ASP A 270 32.09 -33.59 -5.87
N GLN A 271 32.50 -33.42 -7.12
CA GLN A 271 32.33 -32.19 -7.90
C GLN A 271 30.84 -31.83 -8.09
N PRO A 272 29.90 -32.77 -8.43
CA PRO A 272 28.47 -32.48 -8.51
C PRO A 272 27.89 -31.93 -7.22
N LYS A 273 28.26 -32.51 -6.06
CA LYS A 273 27.80 -32.02 -4.75
C LYS A 273 28.33 -30.62 -4.43
N ASN A 274 29.58 -30.32 -4.84
CA ASN A 274 30.14 -28.99 -4.68
C ASN A 274 29.44 -27.95 -5.57
N LYS A 275 28.96 -28.34 -6.79
CA LYS A 275 28.15 -27.49 -7.65
C LYS A 275 26.79 -27.18 -7.01
N GLU A 276 26.09 -28.17 -6.49
CA GLU A 276 24.81 -28.02 -5.82
C GLU A 276 24.91 -27.08 -4.60
N ARG A 277 25.95 -27.28 -3.78
CA ARG A 277 26.21 -26.39 -2.63
C ARG A 277 26.57 -24.98 -3.04
N ALA A 278 27.33 -24.80 -4.12
CA ALA A 278 27.63 -23.48 -4.65
C ALA A 278 26.36 -22.74 -5.13
N LEU A 279 25.44 -23.44 -5.80
CA LEU A 279 24.13 -22.91 -6.19
C LEU A 279 23.28 -22.53 -4.98
N SER A 280 23.22 -23.39 -3.96
CA SER A 280 22.50 -23.09 -2.72
C SER A 280 23.06 -21.83 -2.04
N ARG A 281 24.37 -21.68 -1.97
CA ARG A 281 25.03 -20.48 -1.43
C ARG A 281 24.74 -19.23 -2.27
N LEU A 282 24.70 -19.36 -3.61
CA LEU A 282 24.33 -18.26 -4.49
C LEU A 282 22.90 -17.78 -4.20
N ARG A 283 21.95 -18.71 -4.07
CA ARG A 283 20.55 -18.39 -3.72
C ARG A 283 20.46 -17.65 -2.39
N THR A 284 21.16 -18.14 -1.37
CA THR A 284 21.21 -17.49 -0.07
C THR A 284 21.82 -16.08 -0.15
N GLN A 285 22.95 -15.89 -0.86
CA GLN A 285 23.57 -14.58 -0.97
C GLN A 285 22.70 -13.56 -1.73
N ILE A 286 22.01 -13.99 -2.78
CA ILE A 286 21.09 -13.10 -3.52
C ILE A 286 19.90 -12.75 -2.62
N TYR A 287 19.31 -13.74 -1.95
CA TYR A 287 18.24 -13.52 -0.99
C TYR A 287 18.62 -12.52 0.09
N ASP A 288 19.79 -12.70 0.72
CA ASP A 288 20.28 -11.80 1.78
C ASP A 288 20.46 -10.36 1.28
N LYS A 289 20.98 -10.20 0.05
CA LYS A 289 21.13 -8.87 -0.57
C LYS A 289 19.80 -8.19 -0.87
N GLU A 290 18.84 -8.91 -1.41
CA GLU A 290 17.52 -8.38 -1.70
C GLU A 290 16.74 -8.09 -0.41
N HIS A 291 16.85 -8.96 0.59
CA HIS A 291 16.26 -8.77 1.90
C HIS A 291 16.87 -7.56 2.64
N GLN A 292 18.21 -7.39 2.62
CA GLN A 292 18.85 -6.23 3.23
C GLN A 292 18.38 -4.92 2.59
N LYS A 293 18.29 -4.91 1.27
CA LYS A 293 17.79 -3.76 0.53
C LYS A 293 16.34 -3.45 0.88
N TYR A 294 15.50 -4.47 0.99
CA TYR A 294 14.11 -4.31 1.44
C TYR A 294 14.04 -3.68 2.83
N ILE A 295 14.88 -4.14 3.77
CA ILE A 295 14.97 -3.54 5.12
C ILE A 295 15.38 -2.06 5.02
N ASP A 296 16.36 -1.73 4.17
CA ASP A 296 16.82 -0.35 3.99
C ASP A 296 15.73 0.54 3.38
N ASP A 297 14.97 0.03 2.40
CA ASP A 297 13.82 0.74 1.79
C ASP A 297 12.69 0.97 2.80
N ILE A 298 12.37 -0.02 3.62
CA ILE A 298 11.43 0.13 4.75
C ILE A 298 11.91 1.19 5.72
N ALA A 299 13.18 1.15 6.11
CA ALA A 299 13.76 2.12 7.03
C ALA A 299 13.71 3.55 6.45
N ALA A 300 13.95 3.70 5.15
CA ALA A 300 13.86 4.97 4.44
C ALA A 300 12.40 5.47 4.37
N ARG A 301 11.44 4.63 3.95
CA ARG A 301 10.00 4.94 3.93
C ARG A 301 9.49 5.34 5.32
N ARG A 302 9.84 4.55 6.33
CA ARG A 302 9.51 4.83 7.73
C ARG A 302 10.07 6.17 8.18
N LYS A 303 11.33 6.48 7.89
CA LYS A 303 11.96 7.77 8.22
C LYS A 303 11.22 8.94 7.59
N THR A 304 10.73 8.80 6.37
CA THR A 304 9.94 9.82 5.67
C THR A 304 8.58 10.02 6.34
N MET A 305 7.90 8.93 6.73
CA MET A 305 6.55 8.97 7.33
C MET A 305 6.54 9.54 8.75
N VAL A 306 7.55 9.20 9.55
CA VAL A 306 7.56 9.47 11.00
C VAL A 306 8.40 10.69 11.36
N SER A 307 9.21 11.21 10.41
CA SER A 307 10.10 12.34 10.68
C SER A 307 10.96 12.12 11.94
N THR A 308 11.10 13.14 12.80
CA THR A 308 11.90 13.07 14.03
C THR A 308 11.14 12.59 15.26
N GLY A 309 9.82 12.29 15.13
CA GLY A 309 8.95 12.02 16.30
C GLY A 309 8.72 13.26 17.18
N ASP A 310 9.09 14.44 16.69
CA ASP A 310 8.88 15.69 17.38
C ASP A 310 7.39 16.09 17.31
N ARG A 311 6.85 16.51 18.46
CA ARG A 311 5.48 17.02 18.60
C ARG A 311 5.16 18.23 17.71
N SER A 312 6.15 18.88 17.12
CA SER A 312 5.95 19.96 16.14
C SER A 312 5.53 19.45 14.77
N ALA A 313 5.99 18.26 14.36
CA ALA A 313 5.67 17.63 13.08
C ALA A 313 4.35 16.82 13.10
N LYS A 314 3.40 17.23 13.93
CA LYS A 314 2.12 16.54 14.15
C LYS A 314 1.23 16.51 12.90
N ILE A 315 0.65 15.35 12.63
CA ILE A 315 -0.47 15.21 11.68
C ILE A 315 -1.82 15.43 12.38
N ARG A 316 -1.95 14.94 13.64
CA ARG A 316 -3.20 14.98 14.38
C ARG A 316 -2.98 15.35 15.85
N THR A 317 -3.93 16.11 16.42
CA THR A 317 -3.92 16.47 17.85
C THR A 317 -5.16 15.96 18.54
N TYR A 318 -4.97 15.26 19.64
CA TYR A 318 -5.98 14.76 20.55
C TYR A 318 -6.02 15.67 21.79
N ASN A 319 -7.01 16.57 21.86
CA ASN A 319 -7.13 17.56 22.93
C ASN A 319 -8.21 17.11 23.92
N TYR A 320 -7.79 16.49 25.01
CA TYR A 320 -8.70 15.97 26.06
C TYR A 320 -9.46 17.06 26.79
N PRO A 321 -8.83 18.19 27.22
CA PRO A 321 -9.57 19.28 27.88
C PRO A 321 -10.70 19.86 27.04
N GLN A 322 -10.56 19.86 25.73
CA GLN A 322 -11.57 20.40 24.82
C GLN A 322 -12.44 19.30 24.18
N GLY A 323 -12.20 18.02 24.48
CA GLY A 323 -12.94 16.89 23.93
C GLY A 323 -12.90 16.77 22.41
N ARG A 324 -11.84 17.29 21.76
CA ARG A 324 -11.75 17.36 20.30
C ARG A 324 -10.48 16.74 19.74
N ILE A 325 -10.60 16.25 18.51
CA ILE A 325 -9.47 15.81 17.68
C ILE A 325 -9.40 16.72 16.45
N THR A 326 -8.21 17.14 16.08
CA THR A 326 -7.98 17.95 14.87
C THR A 326 -6.91 17.28 14.00
N ASP A 327 -7.26 16.93 12.76
CA ASP A 327 -6.29 16.54 11.73
C ASP A 327 -5.80 17.82 11.03
N HIS A 328 -4.50 18.09 11.15
CA HIS A 328 -3.91 19.34 10.68
C HIS A 328 -3.65 19.36 9.17
N ARG A 329 -3.65 18.21 8.52
CA ARG A 329 -3.43 18.11 7.06
C ARG A 329 -4.56 18.75 6.27
N ILE A 330 -5.78 18.57 6.75
CA ILE A 330 -7.01 19.06 6.10
C ILE A 330 -7.84 20.02 6.98
N GLY A 331 -7.35 20.35 8.20
CA GLY A 331 -8.07 21.20 9.14
C GLY A 331 -9.36 20.59 9.69
N TYR A 332 -9.55 19.29 9.56
CA TYR A 332 -10.76 18.58 9.97
C TYR A 332 -10.79 18.40 11.48
N THR A 333 -11.91 18.76 12.12
CA THR A 333 -12.06 18.67 13.58
C THR A 333 -13.30 17.87 13.97
N VAL A 334 -13.12 16.91 14.89
CA VAL A 334 -14.18 16.08 15.48
C VAL A 334 -14.28 16.43 16.97
N TYR A 335 -15.51 16.67 17.47
CA TYR A 335 -15.76 17.07 18.87
C TYR A 335 -16.20 15.89 19.77
N ASN A 336 -16.05 14.65 19.32
CA ASN A 336 -16.32 13.44 20.11
C ASN A 336 -15.06 12.60 20.28
N LEU A 337 -14.17 13.07 21.15
CA LEU A 337 -12.89 12.40 21.43
C LEU A 337 -13.11 11.00 22.00
N ALA A 338 -14.14 10.77 22.81
CA ALA A 338 -14.39 9.47 23.43
C ALA A 338 -14.75 8.41 22.37
N ALA A 339 -15.70 8.70 21.48
CA ALA A 339 -16.06 7.78 20.41
C ALA A 339 -14.89 7.52 19.46
N PHE A 340 -14.10 8.57 19.16
CA PHE A 340 -12.90 8.44 18.33
C PHE A 340 -11.88 7.47 18.95
N MET A 341 -11.60 7.59 20.25
CA MET A 341 -10.71 6.69 20.97
C MET A 341 -11.29 5.26 21.15
N ASP A 342 -12.58 5.08 20.92
CA ASP A 342 -13.26 3.78 20.86
C ASP A 342 -13.39 3.23 19.41
N GLY A 343 -12.67 3.84 18.45
CA GLY A 343 -12.52 3.31 17.09
C GLY A 343 -13.34 4.02 16.01
N ASP A 344 -14.11 5.07 16.32
CA ASP A 344 -14.87 5.86 15.33
C ASP A 344 -13.96 6.85 14.57
N ILE A 345 -13.00 6.31 13.82
CA ILE A 345 -12.00 7.10 13.06
C ILE A 345 -12.34 7.22 11.57
N GLN A 346 -13.37 6.51 11.09
CA GLN A 346 -13.67 6.41 9.66
C GLN A 346 -13.92 7.78 9.02
N GLY A 347 -14.66 8.66 9.67
CA GLY A 347 -14.97 9.98 9.11
C GLY A 347 -13.72 10.85 8.79
N VAL A 348 -12.65 10.71 9.58
CA VAL A 348 -11.37 11.39 9.29
C VAL A 348 -10.64 10.74 8.13
N ILE A 349 -10.64 9.40 8.05
CA ILE A 349 -10.06 8.64 6.94
C ILE A 349 -10.75 9.02 5.62
N ASP A 350 -12.08 9.03 5.60
CA ASP A 350 -12.87 9.41 4.42
C ASP A 350 -12.57 10.84 3.97
N ALA A 351 -12.48 11.77 4.90
CA ALA A 351 -12.13 13.17 4.59
C ALA A 351 -10.71 13.30 4.01
N LEU A 352 -9.75 12.53 4.51
CA LEU A 352 -8.38 12.50 3.97
C LEU A 352 -8.33 11.86 2.58
N GLN A 353 -9.10 10.80 2.36
CA GLN A 353 -9.21 10.16 1.05
C GLN A 353 -9.83 11.11 0.01
N VAL A 354 -10.88 11.85 0.39
CA VAL A 354 -11.47 12.87 -0.49
C VAL A 354 -10.46 13.96 -0.84
N ALA A 355 -9.67 14.42 0.14
CA ALA A 355 -8.64 15.44 -0.08
C ALA A 355 -7.54 14.92 -1.03
N GLU A 356 -7.04 13.70 -0.82
CA GLU A 356 -6.05 13.08 -1.73
C GLU A 356 -6.60 12.93 -3.14
N ASN A 357 -7.83 12.41 -3.28
CA ASN A 357 -8.47 12.26 -4.59
C ASN A 357 -8.63 13.60 -5.31
N ALA A 358 -8.97 14.69 -4.59
CA ALA A 358 -9.07 16.03 -5.16
C ALA A 358 -7.72 16.56 -5.66
N GLU A 359 -6.61 16.26 -4.97
CA GLU A 359 -5.26 16.62 -5.42
C GLU A 359 -4.88 15.80 -6.67
N ARG A 360 -5.10 14.49 -6.65
CA ARG A 360 -4.81 13.59 -7.79
C ARG A 360 -5.63 13.95 -9.04
N LEU A 361 -6.89 14.38 -8.87
CA LEU A 361 -7.72 14.87 -9.99
C LEU A 361 -7.13 16.13 -10.62
N LYS A 362 -6.63 17.07 -9.81
CA LYS A 362 -5.97 18.28 -10.30
C LYS A 362 -4.69 17.96 -11.07
N GLU A 363 -3.87 17.05 -10.55
CA GLU A 363 -2.63 16.60 -11.21
C GLU A 363 -2.92 15.87 -12.54
N ALA A 364 -3.97 15.07 -12.59
CA ALA A 364 -4.39 14.35 -13.79
C ALA A 364 -5.10 15.23 -14.83
N ASN A 365 -5.33 16.52 -14.55
CA ASN A 365 -6.12 17.46 -15.38
C ASN A 365 -7.52 16.88 -15.76
N LEU A 366 -8.22 16.31 -14.77
CA LEU A 366 -9.55 15.69 -14.90
C LEU A 366 -10.67 16.55 -14.30
#